data_f4c5a0a390b9b8bb8714ddcd3cbaa71a
#
_entry.id   f4c5a0a390b9b8bb8714ddcd3cbaa71a
#
_cell.length_a   1.000
_cell.length_b   1.000
_cell.length_c   1.000
_cell.angle_alpha   90.00
_cell.angle_beta   90.00
_cell.angle_gamma   90.00
#
_symmetry.space_group_name_H-M   'P 1'
#
loop_
_entity.id
_entity.type
_entity.pdbx_description
1 polymer ?
#
loop_
_entity_poly.entity_id
_entity_poly.type
_entity_poly.pdbx_seq_one_letter_code
_entity_poly.pdbx_strand_id
1 'polypeptide(L)'
;TLLGQTVNSYHFEQTDFADLLRAVAAVDGIERVRFTSPFPKDFTERAIAAMAELPEVCPALHLPVQSGSDSQLESMRRGYSISEYRDLVARLRAAIPDLSLSSDIIVGFCGESEEDFRQTVRLMEEMRFDSAFMFKYSERSGTAAHRKLPDDVPEELKLKRLQEIIALQEQISFEVNQRWVGKSVRVLVQGNS
;
A
#
# COMPACT_ATOMS: atom_id res chain seq x y z
N THR A 1 12.55 -3.71 11.73
CA THR A 1 11.91 -3.02 10.59
C THR A 1 12.94 -2.27 9.80
N LEU A 2 12.97 -2.45 8.47
CA LEU A 2 13.78 -1.64 7.56
C LEU A 2 13.02 -0.36 7.23
N LEU A 3 13.71 0.77 7.28
CA LEU A 3 13.13 2.10 7.07
C LEU A 3 13.82 2.79 5.90
N GLY A 4 13.04 3.44 5.04
CA GLY A 4 13.51 4.23 3.91
C GLY A 4 12.35 4.97 3.26
N GLN A 5 12.62 5.93 2.38
CA GLN A 5 11.56 6.64 1.63
C GLN A 5 11.04 5.83 0.44
N THR A 6 11.88 5.02 -0.16
CA THR A 6 11.59 4.01 -1.18
C THR A 6 12.47 2.82 -0.91
N VAL A 7 12.13 2.09 0.16
CA VAL A 7 13.03 1.09 0.74
C VAL A 7 13.41 -0.01 -0.25
N ASN A 8 12.50 -0.37 -1.16
CA ASN A 8 12.73 -1.38 -2.19
C ASN A 8 13.53 -0.91 -3.40
N SER A 9 13.88 0.39 -3.46
CA SER A 9 14.87 0.93 -4.40
C SER A 9 16.31 0.82 -3.85
N TYR A 10 16.50 0.18 -2.69
CA TYR A 10 17.84 0.01 -2.12
C TYR A 10 18.79 -0.67 -3.12
N HIS A 11 19.90 -0.01 -3.32
CA HIS A 11 21.00 -0.50 -4.15
C HIS A 11 22.33 -0.02 -3.59
N PHE A 12 23.23 -0.94 -3.32
CA PHE A 12 24.61 -0.64 -2.90
C PHE A 12 25.56 -1.64 -3.58
N GLU A 13 26.45 -1.15 -4.41
CA GLU A 13 27.37 -1.96 -5.24
C GLU A 13 26.60 -2.99 -6.08
N GLN A 14 26.74 -4.28 -5.79
CA GLN A 14 26.04 -5.38 -6.44
C GLN A 14 24.84 -5.91 -5.62
N THR A 15 24.50 -5.24 -4.51
CA THR A 15 23.46 -5.65 -3.55
C THR A 15 22.19 -4.87 -3.79
N ASP A 16 21.11 -5.57 -4.10
CA ASP A 16 19.78 -4.98 -4.22
C ASP A 16 18.92 -5.22 -2.95
N PHE A 17 17.65 -4.79 -3.01
CA PHE A 17 16.75 -4.95 -1.88
C PHE A 17 16.48 -6.43 -1.51
N ALA A 18 16.45 -7.33 -2.49
CA ALA A 18 16.28 -8.76 -2.24
C ALA A 18 17.49 -9.35 -1.48
N ASP A 19 18.69 -8.93 -1.85
CA ASP A 19 19.91 -9.33 -1.15
C ASP A 19 19.95 -8.75 0.27
N LEU A 20 19.51 -7.51 0.45
CA LEU A 20 19.36 -6.92 1.78
C LEU A 20 18.40 -7.70 2.66
N LEU A 21 17.23 -8.11 2.13
CA LEU A 21 16.27 -8.92 2.89
C LEU A 21 16.91 -10.25 3.33
N ARG A 22 17.63 -10.94 2.43
CA ARG A 22 18.33 -12.19 2.73
C ARG A 22 19.42 -11.99 3.78
N ALA A 23 20.22 -10.94 3.64
CA ALA A 23 21.28 -10.64 4.59
C ALA A 23 20.75 -10.35 5.99
N VAL A 24 19.65 -9.59 6.10
CA VAL A 24 19.02 -9.27 7.40
C VAL A 24 18.34 -10.50 8.00
N ALA A 25 17.66 -11.32 7.20
CA ALA A 25 17.03 -12.55 7.68
C ALA A 25 18.05 -13.56 8.19
N ALA A 26 19.27 -13.60 7.61
CA ALA A 26 20.34 -14.47 8.03
C ALA A 26 21.04 -14.07 9.35
N VAL A 27 20.73 -12.91 9.93
CA VAL A 27 21.30 -12.48 11.22
C VAL A 27 20.70 -13.31 12.35
N ASP A 28 21.56 -13.94 13.14
CA ASP A 28 21.15 -14.77 14.27
C ASP A 28 20.25 -13.97 15.26
N GLY A 29 19.15 -14.61 15.66
CA GLY A 29 18.16 -14.00 16.56
C GLY A 29 17.12 -13.09 15.89
N ILE A 30 17.19 -12.85 14.58
CA ILE A 30 16.13 -12.18 13.85
C ILE A 30 14.99 -13.16 13.55
N GLU A 31 13.81 -12.88 14.12
CA GLU A 31 12.61 -13.69 13.90
C GLU A 31 11.58 -13.03 12.97
N ARG A 32 11.64 -11.70 12.83
CA ARG A 32 10.69 -10.92 12.03
C ARG A 32 11.36 -9.76 11.34
N VAL A 33 11.25 -9.73 10.02
CA VAL A 33 11.66 -8.61 9.17
C VAL A 33 10.43 -7.95 8.59
N ARG A 34 10.33 -6.65 8.76
CA ARG A 34 9.33 -5.78 8.11
C ARG A 34 10.04 -4.62 7.45
N PHE A 35 9.38 -4.01 6.50
CA PHE A 35 9.85 -2.79 5.86
C PHE A 35 8.68 -1.84 5.57
N THR A 36 8.99 -0.56 5.43
CA THR A 36 8.00 0.49 5.21
C THR A 36 8.31 1.28 3.95
N SER A 37 7.28 1.96 3.43
CA SER A 37 7.40 2.87 2.29
C SER A 37 7.98 2.22 1.01
N PRO A 38 7.58 1.01 0.62
CA PRO A 38 7.94 0.49 -0.68
C PRO A 38 7.20 1.27 -1.77
N PHE A 39 7.83 1.40 -2.92
CA PHE A 39 7.24 2.03 -4.09
C PHE A 39 6.81 0.95 -5.10
N PRO A 40 5.56 0.94 -5.57
CA PRO A 40 5.05 -0.15 -6.43
C PRO A 40 5.90 -0.43 -7.66
N LYS A 41 6.36 0.64 -8.35
CA LYS A 41 7.15 0.53 -9.57
C LYS A 41 8.50 -0.18 -9.39
N ASP A 42 9.08 -0.08 -8.20
CA ASP A 42 10.42 -0.61 -7.91
C ASP A 42 10.40 -2.02 -7.31
N PHE A 43 9.23 -2.69 -7.32
CA PHE A 43 9.14 -4.07 -6.89
C PHE A 43 9.66 -5.04 -7.97
N THR A 44 10.76 -5.70 -7.67
CA THR A 44 11.37 -6.69 -8.57
C THR A 44 10.89 -8.11 -8.27
N GLU A 45 10.96 -9.01 -9.25
CA GLU A 45 10.69 -10.45 -9.04
C GLU A 45 11.59 -11.05 -7.96
N ARG A 46 12.86 -10.59 -7.89
CA ARG A 46 13.79 -11.02 -6.84
C ARG A 46 13.31 -10.63 -5.44
N ALA A 47 12.74 -9.43 -5.29
CA ALA A 47 12.18 -8.98 -4.02
C ALA A 47 10.94 -9.80 -3.62
N ILE A 48 10.05 -10.08 -4.58
CA ILE A 48 8.87 -10.95 -4.35
C ILE A 48 9.32 -12.35 -3.94
N ALA A 49 10.27 -12.94 -4.66
CA ALA A 49 10.82 -14.26 -4.33
C ALA A 49 11.45 -14.28 -2.93
N ALA A 50 12.25 -13.26 -2.59
CA ALA A 50 12.85 -13.17 -1.25
C ALA A 50 11.80 -13.09 -0.13
N MET A 51 10.69 -12.33 -0.36
CA MET A 51 9.59 -12.27 0.61
C MET A 51 8.87 -13.62 0.76
N ALA A 52 8.75 -14.38 -0.32
CA ALA A 52 8.08 -15.68 -0.31
C ALA A 52 8.94 -16.80 0.30
N GLU A 53 10.27 -16.75 0.12
CA GLU A 53 11.23 -17.79 0.52
C GLU A 53 11.68 -17.64 1.98
N LEU A 54 11.73 -16.43 2.52
CA LEU A 54 12.30 -16.14 3.83
C LEU A 54 11.22 -16.15 4.93
N PRO A 55 11.21 -17.15 5.82
CA PRO A 55 10.20 -17.25 6.89
C PRO A 55 10.28 -16.10 7.91
N GLU A 56 11.42 -15.43 8.01
CA GLU A 56 11.61 -14.25 8.84
C GLU A 56 10.93 -13.01 8.25
N VAL A 57 10.75 -12.95 6.94
CA VAL A 57 10.06 -11.81 6.30
C VAL A 57 8.57 -11.97 6.49
N CYS A 58 7.97 -11.04 7.25
CA CYS A 58 6.55 -11.09 7.52
C CYS A 58 5.73 -11.02 6.22
N PRO A 59 4.72 -11.89 6.02
CA PRO A 59 3.81 -11.83 4.87
C PRO A 59 2.81 -10.66 5.02
N ALA A 60 3.34 -9.46 5.20
CA ALA A 60 2.58 -8.24 5.40
C ALA A 60 3.26 -7.10 4.66
N LEU A 61 2.55 -6.47 3.75
CA LEU A 61 3.05 -5.42 2.90
C LEU A 61 2.13 -4.20 2.94
N HIS A 62 2.72 -3.04 3.24
CA HIS A 62 2.06 -1.76 3.05
C HIS A 62 2.48 -1.21 1.69
N LEU A 63 1.54 -1.18 0.73
CA LEU A 63 1.78 -0.79 -0.66
C LEU A 63 0.83 0.35 -1.07
N PRO A 64 1.21 1.62 -0.85
CA PRO A 64 0.36 2.77 -1.12
C PRO A 64 0.00 2.90 -2.60
N VAL A 65 -1.30 2.84 -2.93
CA VAL A 65 -1.79 3.07 -4.30
C VAL A 65 -2.16 4.52 -4.57
N GLN A 66 -2.68 5.19 -3.57
CA GLN A 66 -3.14 6.59 -3.54
C GLN A 66 -4.49 6.84 -4.23
N SER A 67 -4.72 6.33 -5.43
CA SER A 67 -5.98 6.46 -6.18
C SER A 67 -6.18 5.25 -7.09
N GLY A 68 -7.41 4.96 -7.44
CA GLY A 68 -7.80 3.93 -8.42
C GLY A 68 -7.92 4.44 -9.85
N SER A 69 -7.60 5.72 -10.09
CA SER A 69 -7.69 6.37 -11.40
C SER A 69 -6.31 6.69 -11.96
N ASP A 70 -6.06 6.30 -13.20
CA ASP A 70 -4.80 6.61 -13.89
C ASP A 70 -4.60 8.12 -14.07
N SER A 71 -5.67 8.87 -14.35
CA SER A 71 -5.60 10.34 -14.47
C SER A 71 -5.16 10.99 -13.16
N GLN A 72 -5.65 10.47 -12.02
CA GLN A 72 -5.26 10.96 -10.70
C GLN A 72 -3.82 10.55 -10.34
N LEU A 73 -3.42 9.32 -10.66
CA LEU A 73 -2.03 8.86 -10.47
C LEU A 73 -1.04 9.70 -11.28
N GLU A 74 -1.38 10.05 -12.52
CA GLU A 74 -0.58 10.95 -13.34
C GLU A 74 -0.46 12.34 -12.71
N SER A 75 -1.59 12.92 -12.28
CA SER A 75 -1.63 14.22 -11.60
C SER A 75 -0.83 14.23 -10.29
N MET A 76 -0.83 13.11 -9.55
CA MET A 76 -0.03 12.87 -8.36
C MET A 76 1.43 12.49 -8.67
N ARG A 77 1.80 12.31 -9.95
CA ARG A 77 3.13 11.91 -10.43
C ARG A 77 3.61 10.58 -9.85
N ARG A 78 2.74 9.60 -9.81
CA ARG A 78 3.07 8.28 -9.25
C ARG A 78 3.93 7.42 -10.18
N GLY A 79 3.87 7.64 -11.50
CA GLY A 79 4.72 6.99 -12.49
C GLY A 79 4.44 5.51 -12.69
N TYR A 80 3.27 5.03 -12.30
CA TYR A 80 2.71 3.72 -12.59
C TYR A 80 1.21 3.84 -12.87
N SER A 81 0.66 2.88 -13.60
CA SER A 81 -0.76 2.74 -13.89
C SER A 81 -1.47 1.79 -12.92
N ILE A 82 -2.79 1.85 -12.90
CA ILE A 82 -3.61 0.90 -12.13
C ILE A 82 -3.47 -0.53 -12.64
N SER A 83 -3.26 -0.71 -13.95
CA SER A 83 -2.97 -2.02 -14.52
C SER A 83 -1.66 -2.60 -13.96
N GLU A 84 -0.59 -1.83 -13.94
CA GLU A 84 0.70 -2.26 -13.36
C GLU A 84 0.60 -2.56 -11.87
N TYR A 85 -0.19 -1.77 -11.12
CA TYR A 85 -0.45 -2.02 -9.70
C TYR A 85 -1.21 -3.35 -9.49
N ARG A 86 -2.25 -3.61 -10.30
CA ARG A 86 -3.01 -4.86 -10.27
C ARG A 86 -2.13 -6.08 -10.55
N ASP A 87 -1.31 -5.98 -11.59
CA ASP A 87 -0.39 -7.05 -11.98
C ASP A 87 0.63 -7.33 -10.87
N LEU A 88 1.16 -6.29 -10.23
CA LEU A 88 2.05 -6.44 -9.08
C LEU A 88 1.35 -7.15 -7.92
N VAL A 89 0.15 -6.73 -7.53
CA VAL A 89 -0.60 -7.35 -6.44
C VAL A 89 -0.94 -8.81 -6.76
N ALA A 90 -1.29 -9.11 -8.01
CA ALA A 90 -1.55 -10.49 -8.44
C ALA A 90 -0.30 -11.38 -8.29
N ARG A 91 0.87 -10.91 -8.71
CA ARG A 91 2.16 -11.63 -8.55
C ARG A 91 2.53 -11.82 -7.08
N LEU A 92 2.37 -10.78 -6.27
CA LEU A 92 2.61 -10.83 -4.83
C LEU A 92 1.71 -11.88 -4.15
N ARG A 93 0.42 -11.90 -4.44
CA ARG A 93 -0.52 -12.86 -3.86
C ARG A 93 -0.31 -14.29 -4.37
N ALA A 94 0.13 -14.45 -5.62
CA ALA A 94 0.47 -15.76 -6.17
C ALA A 94 1.72 -16.34 -5.47
N ALA A 95 2.72 -15.52 -5.18
CA ALA A 95 3.95 -15.93 -4.51
C ALA A 95 3.78 -16.08 -2.99
N ILE A 96 2.90 -15.28 -2.37
CA ILE A 96 2.70 -15.21 -0.92
C ILE A 96 1.19 -15.35 -0.63
N PRO A 97 0.65 -16.56 -0.53
CA PRO A 97 -0.81 -16.79 -0.39
C PRO A 97 -1.46 -16.14 0.83
N ASP A 98 -0.73 -16.03 1.94
CA ASP A 98 -1.21 -15.41 3.19
C ASP A 98 -0.83 -13.93 3.31
N LEU A 99 -0.48 -13.26 2.21
CA LEU A 99 -0.09 -11.86 2.20
C LEU A 99 -1.20 -10.98 2.76
N SER A 100 -0.90 -10.26 3.83
CA SER A 100 -1.70 -9.14 4.32
C SER A 100 -1.27 -7.87 3.59
N LEU A 101 -2.20 -7.24 2.89
CA LEU A 101 -1.94 -6.06 2.08
C LEU A 101 -2.66 -4.85 2.68
N SER A 102 -1.89 -3.79 2.95
CA SER A 102 -2.45 -2.49 3.33
C SER A 102 -2.04 -1.40 2.33
N SER A 103 -2.80 -0.31 2.30
CA SER A 103 -2.58 0.78 1.34
C SER A 103 -2.90 2.15 1.94
N ASP A 104 -2.48 3.21 1.23
CA ASP A 104 -2.92 4.58 1.44
C ASP A 104 -3.81 5.01 0.28
N ILE A 105 -4.88 5.75 0.58
CA ILE A 105 -5.83 6.28 -0.40
C ILE A 105 -6.11 7.75 -0.08
N ILE A 106 -6.06 8.58 -1.11
CA ILE A 106 -6.38 9.99 -1.04
C ILE A 106 -7.58 10.26 -1.94
N VAL A 107 -8.65 10.83 -1.39
CA VAL A 107 -9.82 11.28 -2.15
C VAL A 107 -9.90 12.80 -2.21
N GLY A 108 -10.56 13.32 -3.24
CA GLY A 108 -10.72 14.75 -3.43
C GLY A 108 -9.42 15.48 -3.80
N PHE A 109 -8.46 14.79 -4.41
CA PHE A 109 -7.30 15.45 -4.99
C PHE A 109 -7.72 16.37 -6.14
N CYS A 110 -6.90 17.36 -6.47
CA CYS A 110 -7.17 18.36 -7.51
C CYS A 110 -7.69 17.73 -8.80
N GLY A 111 -8.83 18.19 -9.30
CA GLY A 111 -9.47 17.71 -10.52
C GLY A 111 -10.12 16.32 -10.43
N GLU A 112 -10.25 15.73 -9.24
CA GLU A 112 -10.88 14.42 -9.10
C GLU A 112 -12.36 14.45 -9.49
N SER A 113 -12.70 13.85 -10.62
CA SER A 113 -14.09 13.69 -11.08
C SER A 113 -14.84 12.62 -10.26
N GLU A 114 -16.15 12.52 -10.46
CA GLU A 114 -16.93 11.41 -9.86
C GLU A 114 -16.50 10.06 -10.42
N GLU A 115 -16.16 9.99 -11.72
CA GLU A 115 -15.68 8.74 -12.33
C GLU A 115 -14.32 8.31 -11.75
N ASP A 116 -13.38 9.23 -11.52
CA ASP A 116 -12.10 8.93 -10.87
C ASP A 116 -12.31 8.36 -9.47
N PHE A 117 -13.21 8.97 -8.71
CA PHE A 117 -13.59 8.46 -7.39
C PHE A 117 -14.21 7.05 -7.46
N ARG A 118 -15.13 6.80 -8.42
CA ARG A 118 -15.73 5.47 -8.61
C ARG A 118 -14.69 4.42 -9.01
N GLN A 119 -13.66 4.78 -9.77
CA GLN A 119 -12.54 3.89 -10.06
C GLN A 119 -11.76 3.53 -8.79
N THR A 120 -11.58 4.48 -7.87
CA THR A 120 -10.95 4.21 -6.57
C THR A 120 -11.80 3.25 -5.72
N VAL A 121 -13.11 3.45 -5.66
CA VAL A 121 -14.05 2.54 -4.97
C VAL A 121 -13.94 1.12 -5.55
N ARG A 122 -14.04 0.98 -6.89
CA ARG A 122 -13.92 -0.32 -7.57
C ARG A 122 -12.58 -1.00 -7.29
N LEU A 123 -11.49 -0.24 -7.25
CA LEU A 123 -10.18 -0.79 -6.93
C LEU A 123 -10.13 -1.34 -5.49
N MET A 124 -10.72 -0.65 -4.52
CA MET A 124 -10.79 -1.13 -3.13
C MET A 124 -11.59 -2.43 -3.02
N GLU A 125 -12.75 -2.51 -3.71
CA GLU A 125 -13.57 -3.72 -3.78
C GLU A 125 -12.82 -4.90 -4.41
N GLU A 126 -12.01 -4.65 -5.43
CA GLU A 126 -11.20 -5.65 -6.13
C GLU A 126 -9.99 -6.08 -5.30
N MET A 127 -9.23 -5.11 -4.81
CA MET A 127 -7.99 -5.38 -4.07
C MET A 127 -8.23 -5.96 -2.68
N ARG A 128 -9.37 -5.67 -2.04
CA ARG A 128 -9.73 -6.17 -0.72
C ARG A 128 -8.58 -6.05 0.28
N PHE A 129 -8.14 -4.82 0.49
CA PHE A 129 -7.08 -4.54 1.45
C PHE A 129 -7.45 -5.00 2.86
N ASP A 130 -6.51 -5.59 3.58
CA ASP A 130 -6.71 -5.95 5.00
C ASP A 130 -6.95 -4.69 5.85
N SER A 131 -6.28 -3.59 5.49
CA SER A 131 -6.49 -2.25 6.05
C SER A 131 -6.09 -1.17 5.04
N ALA A 132 -6.66 0.02 5.18
CA ALA A 132 -6.21 1.18 4.41
C ALA A 132 -6.17 2.41 5.30
N PHE A 133 -5.19 3.28 5.08
CA PHE A 133 -5.17 4.63 5.61
C PHE A 133 -5.78 5.55 4.56
N MET A 134 -6.85 6.21 4.93
CA MET A 134 -7.67 7.00 4.00
C MET A 134 -7.66 8.46 4.40
N PHE A 135 -7.41 9.32 3.43
CA PHE A 135 -7.26 10.75 3.63
C PHE A 135 -8.10 11.51 2.61
N LYS A 136 -8.71 12.61 3.02
CA LYS A 136 -9.11 13.64 2.07
C LYS A 136 -7.90 14.49 1.72
N TYR A 137 -7.81 14.92 0.48
CA TYR A 137 -6.76 15.85 0.07
C TYR A 137 -6.84 17.14 0.89
N SER A 138 -5.69 17.57 1.37
CA SER A 138 -5.49 18.87 2.00
C SER A 138 -4.26 19.50 1.38
N GLU A 139 -4.43 20.71 0.89
CA GLU A 139 -3.38 21.47 0.26
C GLU A 139 -2.22 21.73 1.22
N ARG A 140 -1.00 21.49 0.75
CA ARG A 140 0.23 21.72 1.54
C ARG A 140 1.12 22.72 0.82
N SER A 141 1.40 23.84 1.46
CA SER A 141 2.35 24.85 0.98
C SER A 141 3.67 24.24 0.53
N GLY A 142 4.21 24.71 -0.59
CA GLY A 142 5.49 24.28 -1.12
C GLY A 142 5.46 23.00 -1.97
N THR A 143 4.33 22.29 -2.04
CA THR A 143 4.21 21.11 -2.91
C THR A 143 4.03 21.49 -4.38
N ALA A 144 4.30 20.55 -5.29
CA ALA A 144 4.06 20.76 -6.72
C ALA A 144 2.57 20.91 -7.02
N ALA A 145 1.70 20.18 -6.31
CA ALA A 145 0.26 20.28 -6.44
C ALA A 145 -0.21 21.71 -6.08
N HIS A 146 0.13 22.21 -4.89
CA HIS A 146 -0.18 23.59 -4.46
C HIS A 146 0.24 24.67 -5.48
N ARG A 147 1.37 24.48 -6.16
CA ARG A 147 1.86 25.48 -7.13
C ARG A 147 1.24 25.38 -8.51
N LYS A 148 0.67 24.26 -8.89
CA LYS A 148 0.32 23.96 -10.29
C LYS A 148 -1.12 23.56 -10.50
N LEU A 149 -1.80 23.09 -9.47
CA LEU A 149 -3.15 22.54 -9.57
C LEU A 149 -4.07 23.31 -8.62
N PRO A 150 -5.26 23.72 -9.07
CA PRO A 150 -6.25 24.31 -8.18
C PRO A 150 -6.85 23.22 -7.28
N ASP A 151 -7.06 23.53 -6.01
CA ASP A 151 -7.89 22.70 -5.12
C ASP A 151 -9.37 22.96 -5.41
N ASP A 152 -9.88 22.34 -6.46
CA ASP A 152 -11.19 22.60 -7.07
C ASP A 152 -12.29 21.63 -6.63
N VAL A 153 -11.96 20.61 -5.82
CA VAL A 153 -12.96 19.69 -5.27
C VAL A 153 -13.55 20.30 -3.99
N PRO A 154 -14.88 20.52 -3.91
CA PRO A 154 -15.52 21.10 -2.73
C PRO A 154 -15.25 20.27 -1.46
N GLU A 155 -15.01 20.94 -0.34
CA GLU A 155 -14.68 20.31 0.94
C GLU A 155 -15.76 19.31 1.41
N GLU A 156 -17.03 19.66 1.22
CA GLU A 156 -18.16 18.76 1.54
C GLU A 156 -18.11 17.46 0.71
N LEU A 157 -17.71 17.57 -0.57
CA LEU A 157 -17.57 16.41 -1.45
C LEU A 157 -16.39 15.54 -1.03
N LYS A 158 -15.25 16.15 -0.65
CA LYS A 158 -14.10 15.41 -0.10
C LYS A 158 -14.48 14.62 1.15
N LEU A 159 -15.23 15.24 2.05
CA LEU A 159 -15.71 14.58 3.29
C LEU A 159 -16.66 13.44 2.98
N LYS A 160 -17.61 13.64 2.06
CA LYS A 160 -18.54 12.59 1.62
C LYS A 160 -17.80 11.38 1.03
N ARG A 161 -16.86 11.64 0.12
CA ARG A 161 -16.01 10.58 -0.50
C ARG A 161 -15.18 9.83 0.55
N LEU A 162 -14.59 10.56 1.49
CA LEU A 162 -13.83 9.95 2.58
C LEU A 162 -14.70 9.03 3.44
N GLN A 163 -15.88 9.48 3.84
CA GLN A 163 -16.81 8.67 4.63
C GLN A 163 -17.24 7.40 3.89
N GLU A 164 -17.48 7.50 2.58
CA GLU A 164 -17.87 6.36 1.74
C GLU A 164 -16.77 5.30 1.70
N ILE A 165 -15.50 5.69 1.47
CA ILE A 165 -14.40 4.71 1.42
C ILE A 165 -14.04 4.16 2.81
N ILE A 166 -14.25 4.91 3.90
CA ILE A 166 -14.09 4.40 5.27
C ILE A 166 -15.10 3.29 5.52
N ALA A 167 -16.38 3.51 5.23
CA ALA A 167 -17.42 2.51 5.42
C ALA A 167 -17.16 1.25 4.57
N LEU A 168 -16.72 1.44 3.32
CA LEU A 168 -16.33 0.32 2.45
C LEU A 168 -15.15 -0.47 3.03
N GLN A 169 -14.10 0.21 3.49
CA GLN A 169 -12.94 -0.47 4.06
C GLN A 169 -13.26 -1.19 5.36
N GLU A 170 -14.11 -0.64 6.21
CA GLU A 170 -14.58 -1.32 7.43
C GLU A 170 -15.28 -2.64 7.09
N GLN A 171 -16.16 -2.63 6.08
CA GLN A 171 -16.81 -3.84 5.59
C GLN A 171 -15.79 -4.85 5.04
N ILE A 172 -14.89 -4.41 4.17
CA ILE A 172 -13.83 -5.27 3.58
C ILE A 172 -12.97 -5.88 4.70
N SER A 173 -12.51 -5.06 5.65
CA SER A 173 -11.67 -5.53 6.76
C SER A 173 -12.40 -6.55 7.63
N PHE A 174 -13.69 -6.34 7.90
CA PHE A 174 -14.51 -7.32 8.63
C PHE A 174 -14.55 -8.64 7.88
N GLU A 175 -14.88 -8.63 6.58
CA GLU A 175 -14.99 -9.84 5.75
C GLU A 175 -13.65 -10.57 5.62
N VAL A 176 -12.55 -9.84 5.37
CA VAL A 176 -11.21 -10.41 5.25
C VAL A 176 -10.76 -11.06 6.56
N ASN A 177 -11.08 -10.44 7.71
CA ASN A 177 -10.72 -10.97 9.02
C ASN A 177 -11.51 -12.23 9.43
N GLN A 178 -12.66 -12.54 8.79
CA GLN A 178 -13.38 -13.80 9.05
C GLN A 178 -12.51 -15.03 8.79
N ARG A 179 -11.50 -14.95 7.91
CA ARG A 179 -10.54 -16.06 7.66
C ARG A 179 -9.74 -16.48 8.91
N TRP A 180 -9.67 -15.61 9.93
CA TRP A 180 -8.92 -15.87 11.17
C TRP A 180 -9.78 -16.40 12.31
N VAL A 181 -11.11 -16.37 12.20
CA VAL A 181 -12.03 -16.86 13.22
C VAL A 181 -11.80 -18.35 13.45
N GLY A 182 -11.61 -18.74 14.70
CA GLY A 182 -11.34 -20.12 15.11
C GLY A 182 -9.92 -20.62 14.86
N LYS A 183 -9.01 -19.76 14.37
CA LYS A 183 -7.59 -20.10 14.18
C LYS A 183 -6.73 -19.59 15.34
N SER A 184 -5.71 -20.37 15.69
CA SER A 184 -4.64 -19.92 16.58
C SER A 184 -3.51 -19.32 15.77
N VAL A 185 -3.06 -18.11 16.13
CA VAL A 185 -1.97 -17.40 15.45
C VAL A 185 -0.90 -16.99 16.44
N ARG A 186 0.36 -16.96 16.00
CA ARG A 186 1.48 -16.47 16.79
C ARG A 186 1.55 -14.94 16.67
N VAL A 187 1.46 -14.25 17.81
CA VAL A 187 1.52 -12.79 17.88
C VAL A 187 2.76 -12.30 18.61
N LEU A 188 3.22 -11.10 18.29
CA LEU A 188 4.24 -10.38 19.04
C LEU A 188 3.56 -9.40 19.97
N VAL A 189 3.71 -9.59 21.28
CA VAL A 189 3.22 -8.64 22.29
C VAL A 189 4.26 -7.51 22.41
N GLN A 190 3.85 -6.29 22.08
CA GLN A 190 4.74 -5.10 22.09
C GLN A 190 4.52 -4.21 23.32
N GLY A 191 3.51 -4.48 24.11
CA GLY A 191 3.18 -3.72 25.32
C GLY A 191 1.74 -4.01 25.79
N ASN A 192 1.36 -3.35 26.88
CA ASN A 192 -0.02 -3.35 27.35
C ASN A 192 -0.85 -2.36 26.52
N SER A 193 -2.07 -2.72 26.18
CA SER A 193 -3.07 -1.85 25.50
C SER A 193 -3.62 -0.82 26.48
#